data_ea8756cda16db09f3eb9c2936af42cbf
#
_entry.id   ea8756cda16db09f3eb9c2936af42cbf
#
_cell.length_a   1.000
_cell.length_b   1.000
_cell.length_c   1.000
_cell.angle_alpha   90.00
_cell.angle_beta   90.00
_cell.angle_gamma   90.00
#
_symmetry.space_group_name_H-M   'P 1'
#
loop_
_entity.id
_entity.type
_entity.pdbx_description
1 polymer ?
#
loop_
_entity_poly.entity_id
_entity_poly.type
_entity_poly.pdbx_seq_one_letter_code
_entity_poly.pdbx_strand_id
1 'polypeptide(L)'
;LGRIIGIIFIVPFVVFALKKYFSKDELLSYLFLLFLGGSQGLIGWWMVKSGLDTNPYVSHIRLAVHLIIAQIILSYIAFLFIKRLSIGNYESKFSSHKSIFIFFNLIIFFTVIYGAFMAGLDAGKSFNTWPKMGDSYIPENLLFLDDRLFGFFDNSVFIHFFHRALAYISFITILYLGLKHLKGIN
;
A
#
# COMPACT_ATOMS: atom_id res chain seq x y z
N LEU A 1 16.80 -9.89 1.51
CA LEU A 1 15.65 -9.89 2.42
C LEU A 1 14.50 -10.74 1.87
N GLY A 2 14.03 -10.54 0.63
CA GLY A 2 12.89 -11.26 0.06
C GLY A 2 13.03 -12.79 0.03
N ARG A 3 14.23 -13.31 -0.23
CA ARG A 3 14.51 -14.77 -0.18
C ARG A 3 14.33 -15.35 1.23
N ILE A 4 14.74 -14.62 2.26
CA ILE A 4 14.60 -15.04 3.66
C ILE A 4 13.12 -15.08 4.04
N ILE A 5 12.34 -14.07 3.68
CA ILE A 5 10.89 -14.03 3.91
C ILE A 5 10.21 -15.22 3.22
N GLY A 6 10.60 -15.52 1.98
CA GLY A 6 10.11 -16.69 1.24
C GLY A 6 10.38 -18.01 1.99
N ILE A 7 11.59 -18.22 2.50
CA ILE A 7 11.96 -19.42 3.24
C ILE A 7 11.17 -19.52 4.56
N ILE A 8 11.05 -18.42 5.31
CA ILE A 8 10.30 -18.36 6.57
C ILE A 8 8.81 -18.71 6.34
N PHE A 9 8.25 -18.39 5.17
CA PHE A 9 6.89 -18.79 4.84
C PHE A 9 6.79 -20.22 4.32
N ILE A 10 7.64 -20.61 3.34
CA ILE A 10 7.54 -21.91 2.64
C ILE A 10 7.84 -23.07 3.57
N VAL A 11 8.85 -22.97 4.43
CA VAL A 11 9.24 -24.11 5.29
C VAL A 11 8.13 -24.49 6.27
N PRO A 12 7.55 -23.60 7.08
CA PRO A 12 6.42 -23.97 7.94
C PRO A 12 5.19 -24.40 7.12
N PHE A 13 4.90 -23.74 6.00
CA PHE A 13 3.79 -24.08 5.14
C PHE A 13 3.86 -25.53 4.67
N VAL A 14 5.00 -25.97 4.13
CA VAL A 14 5.21 -27.34 3.66
C VAL A 14 5.10 -28.35 4.82
N VAL A 15 5.73 -28.07 5.96
CA VAL A 15 5.67 -28.95 7.14
C VAL A 15 4.22 -29.15 7.61
N PHE A 16 3.44 -28.07 7.71
CA PHE A 16 2.05 -28.16 8.18
C PHE A 16 1.11 -28.77 7.12
N ALA A 17 1.36 -28.52 5.84
CA ALA A 17 0.62 -29.15 4.76
C ALA A 17 0.83 -30.69 4.73
N LEU A 18 2.08 -31.15 4.84
CA LEU A 18 2.41 -32.58 4.90
C LEU A 18 1.84 -33.27 6.14
N LYS A 19 1.78 -32.57 7.27
CA LYS A 19 1.14 -33.05 8.49
C LYS A 19 -0.38 -32.97 8.48
N LYS A 20 -0.98 -32.46 7.39
CA LYS A 20 -2.43 -32.30 7.21
C LYS A 20 -3.09 -31.43 8.30
N TYR A 21 -2.38 -30.40 8.80
CA TYR A 21 -2.91 -29.48 9.81
C TYR A 21 -3.87 -28.44 9.23
N PHE A 22 -3.91 -28.27 7.90
CA PHE A 22 -4.80 -27.32 7.24
C PHE A 22 -6.09 -27.97 6.76
N SER A 23 -7.21 -27.29 6.95
CA SER A 23 -8.43 -27.55 6.19
C SER A 23 -8.22 -27.25 4.71
N LYS A 24 -9.12 -27.70 3.85
CA LYS A 24 -9.05 -27.40 2.40
C LYS A 24 -9.05 -25.89 2.11
N ASP A 25 -9.86 -25.12 2.81
CA ASP A 25 -9.98 -23.67 2.62
C ASP A 25 -8.72 -22.94 3.11
N GLU A 26 -8.15 -23.37 4.21
CA GLU A 26 -6.88 -22.84 4.71
C GLU A 26 -5.74 -23.14 3.74
N LEU A 27 -5.66 -24.37 3.23
CA LEU A 27 -4.64 -24.77 2.27
C LEU A 27 -4.73 -23.91 0.99
N LEU A 28 -5.94 -23.70 0.45
CA LEU A 28 -6.15 -22.82 -0.71
C LEU A 28 -5.74 -21.37 -0.43
N SER A 29 -6.06 -20.86 0.76
CA SER A 29 -5.70 -19.51 1.18
C SER A 29 -4.18 -19.33 1.25
N TYR A 30 -3.46 -20.29 1.81
CA TYR A 30 -1.99 -20.23 1.91
C TYR A 30 -1.30 -20.49 0.57
N LEU A 31 -1.86 -21.33 -0.30
CA LEU A 31 -1.40 -21.48 -1.69
C LEU A 31 -1.57 -20.19 -2.48
N PHE A 32 -2.67 -19.47 -2.28
CA PHE A 32 -2.88 -18.16 -2.89
C PHE A 32 -1.87 -17.13 -2.38
N LEU A 33 -1.55 -17.12 -1.08
CA LEU A 33 -0.46 -16.30 -0.54
C LEU A 33 0.90 -16.66 -1.14
N LEU A 34 1.19 -17.94 -1.33
CA LEU A 34 2.41 -18.40 -1.97
C LEU A 34 2.51 -17.91 -3.42
N PHE A 35 1.40 -17.98 -4.16
CA PHE A 35 1.31 -17.43 -5.51
C PHE A 35 1.54 -15.91 -5.55
N LEU A 36 0.90 -15.16 -4.66
CA LEU A 36 1.10 -13.72 -4.54
C LEU A 36 2.55 -13.37 -4.15
N GLY A 37 3.15 -14.10 -3.21
CA GLY A 37 4.54 -13.92 -2.82
C GLY A 37 5.53 -14.21 -3.96
N GLY A 38 5.26 -15.25 -4.74
CA GLY A 38 6.03 -15.57 -5.94
C GLY A 38 5.92 -14.49 -7.01
N SER A 39 4.70 -14.03 -7.28
CA SER A 39 4.46 -12.91 -8.22
C SER A 39 5.14 -11.62 -7.76
N GLN A 40 5.16 -11.35 -6.45
CA GLN A 40 5.88 -10.22 -5.86
C GLN A 40 7.39 -10.29 -6.14
N GLY A 41 7.98 -11.47 -6.10
CA GLY A 41 9.38 -11.69 -6.47
C GLY A 41 9.66 -11.39 -7.94
N LEU A 42 8.79 -11.86 -8.84
CA LEU A 42 8.90 -11.61 -10.29
C LEU A 42 8.74 -10.12 -10.63
N ILE A 43 7.74 -9.47 -10.02
CA ILE A 43 7.49 -8.04 -10.23
C ILE A 43 8.62 -7.20 -9.64
N GLY A 44 9.18 -7.59 -8.49
CA GLY A 44 10.36 -6.95 -7.93
C GLY A 44 11.57 -7.04 -8.85
N TRP A 45 11.81 -8.19 -9.47
CA TRP A 45 12.86 -8.35 -10.47
C TRP A 45 12.58 -7.48 -11.72
N TRP A 46 11.34 -7.47 -12.23
CA TRP A 46 10.95 -6.63 -13.36
C TRP A 46 11.08 -5.13 -13.05
N MET A 47 10.79 -4.72 -11.81
CA MET A 47 10.99 -3.36 -11.31
C MET A 47 12.47 -2.98 -11.36
N VAL A 48 13.34 -3.79 -10.77
CA VAL A 48 14.79 -3.54 -10.72
C VAL A 48 15.41 -3.47 -12.12
N LYS A 49 14.95 -4.30 -13.07
CA LYS A 49 15.38 -4.24 -14.48
C LYS A 49 15.03 -2.95 -15.20
N SER A 50 14.22 -2.06 -14.63
CA SER A 50 13.87 -0.78 -15.27
C SER A 50 14.88 0.34 -15.03
N GLY A 51 15.83 0.14 -14.14
CA GLY A 51 16.89 1.09 -13.79
C GLY A 51 18.18 0.36 -13.42
N LEU A 52 19.13 1.08 -12.85
CA LEU A 52 20.43 0.61 -12.35
C LEU A 52 21.52 0.41 -13.41
N ASP A 53 21.24 0.51 -14.70
CA ASP A 53 22.27 0.47 -15.75
C ASP A 53 22.73 1.89 -16.11
N THR A 54 21.82 2.69 -16.71
CA THR A 54 22.09 4.08 -17.14
C THR A 54 21.42 5.11 -16.26
N ASN A 55 20.33 4.71 -15.58
CA ASN A 55 19.57 5.56 -14.66
C ASN A 55 19.60 4.93 -13.26
N PRO A 56 20.03 5.66 -12.19
CA PRO A 56 20.06 5.12 -10.84
C PRO A 56 18.66 4.86 -10.24
N TYR A 57 17.60 5.32 -10.90
CA TYR A 57 16.23 5.20 -10.42
C TYR A 57 15.46 4.12 -11.17
N VAL A 58 14.64 3.37 -10.44
CA VAL A 58 13.69 2.42 -11.03
C VAL A 58 12.46 3.16 -11.55
N SER A 59 11.75 2.60 -12.53
CA SER A 59 10.50 3.15 -13.02
C SER A 59 9.48 3.31 -11.88
N HIS A 60 8.97 4.52 -11.68
CA HIS A 60 7.96 4.83 -10.65
C HIS A 60 6.68 4.02 -10.83
N ILE A 61 6.28 3.73 -12.07
CA ILE A 61 5.11 2.90 -12.37
C ILE A 61 5.35 1.44 -11.92
N ARG A 62 6.52 0.86 -12.23
CA ARG A 62 6.84 -0.52 -11.82
C ARG A 62 6.97 -0.63 -10.30
N LEU A 63 7.51 0.40 -9.65
CA LEU A 63 7.56 0.52 -8.20
C LEU A 63 6.15 0.55 -7.60
N ALA A 64 5.23 1.33 -8.19
CA ALA A 64 3.84 1.39 -7.74
C ALA A 64 3.14 0.03 -7.86
N VAL A 65 3.31 -0.68 -8.98
CA VAL A 65 2.75 -2.03 -9.15
C VAL A 65 3.28 -2.99 -8.08
N HIS A 66 4.59 -2.95 -7.80
CA HIS A 66 5.20 -3.77 -6.75
C HIS A 66 4.60 -3.47 -5.36
N LEU A 67 4.44 -2.19 -5.01
CA LEU A 67 3.86 -1.78 -3.72
C LEU A 67 2.36 -2.07 -3.61
N ILE A 68 1.59 -1.97 -4.69
CA ILE A 68 0.17 -2.35 -4.72
C ILE A 68 0.00 -3.82 -4.38
N ILE A 69 0.80 -4.71 -4.98
CA ILE A 69 0.72 -6.13 -4.70
C ILE A 69 1.17 -6.44 -3.27
N ALA A 70 2.20 -5.76 -2.77
CA ALA A 70 2.59 -5.87 -1.36
C ALA A 70 1.44 -5.46 -0.42
N GLN A 71 0.71 -4.39 -0.74
CA GLN A 71 -0.47 -3.95 0.01
C GLN A 71 -1.60 -4.99 -0.01
N ILE A 72 -1.85 -5.62 -1.16
CA ILE A 72 -2.84 -6.70 -1.30
C ILE A 72 -2.44 -7.90 -0.43
N ILE A 73 -1.17 -8.32 -0.47
CA ILE A 73 -0.65 -9.42 0.36
C ILE A 73 -0.85 -9.10 1.84
N LEU A 74 -0.45 -7.91 2.28
CA LEU A 74 -0.58 -7.49 3.68
C LEU A 74 -2.05 -7.48 4.13
N SER A 75 -2.94 -6.93 3.30
CA SER A 75 -4.37 -6.89 3.59
C SER A 75 -4.97 -8.30 3.67
N TYR A 76 -4.54 -9.20 2.80
CA TYR A 76 -5.01 -10.58 2.81
C TYR A 76 -4.50 -11.37 4.01
N ILE A 77 -3.24 -11.18 4.41
CA ILE A 77 -2.68 -11.75 5.65
C ILE A 77 -3.47 -11.25 6.86
N ALA A 78 -3.72 -9.94 6.94
CA ALA A 78 -4.50 -9.35 8.04
C ALA A 78 -5.93 -9.93 8.08
N PHE A 79 -6.58 -10.11 6.92
CA PHE A 79 -7.89 -10.74 6.83
C PHE A 79 -7.87 -12.19 7.34
N LEU A 80 -6.90 -13.00 6.93
CA LEU A 80 -6.77 -14.39 7.39
C LEU A 80 -6.49 -14.46 8.90
N PHE A 81 -5.66 -13.56 9.41
CA PHE A 81 -5.35 -13.46 10.84
C PHE A 81 -6.60 -13.14 11.67
N ILE A 82 -7.36 -12.13 11.27
CA ILE A 82 -8.61 -11.75 11.94
C ILE A 82 -9.63 -12.89 11.88
N LYS A 83 -9.78 -13.54 10.72
CA LYS A 83 -10.66 -14.71 10.55
C LYS A 83 -10.26 -15.86 11.47
N ARG A 84 -8.96 -16.09 11.67
CA ARG A 84 -8.46 -17.18 12.53
C ARG A 84 -8.66 -16.90 14.01
N LEU A 85 -8.55 -15.66 14.44
CA LEU A 85 -8.73 -15.30 15.85
C LEU A 85 -10.17 -15.53 16.34
N SER A 86 -11.14 -15.74 15.45
CA SER A 86 -12.57 -16.01 15.78
C SER A 86 -13.08 -15.11 16.91
N ILE A 87 -12.72 -13.83 16.86
CA ILE A 87 -13.21 -12.88 17.85
C ILE A 87 -14.71 -12.73 17.59
N GLY A 88 -15.48 -13.51 18.35
CA GLY A 88 -16.92 -13.64 18.20
C GLY A 88 -17.62 -12.29 18.20
N ASN A 89 -18.78 -12.22 17.51
CA ASN A 89 -19.71 -11.07 17.43
C ASN A 89 -19.16 -9.76 16.83
N TYR A 90 -18.06 -9.80 16.08
CA TYR A 90 -17.52 -8.61 15.40
C TYR A 90 -18.42 -8.12 14.23
N GLU A 91 -19.24 -8.99 13.66
CA GLU A 91 -20.07 -8.67 12.50
C GLU A 91 -21.06 -7.53 12.74
N SER A 92 -21.64 -7.42 13.91
CA SER A 92 -22.68 -6.41 14.19
C SER A 92 -22.12 -5.00 14.39
N LYS A 93 -20.95 -4.84 15.03
CA LYS A 93 -20.30 -3.54 15.24
C LYS A 93 -19.57 -3.02 14.00
N PHE A 94 -19.03 -3.93 13.17
CA PHE A 94 -18.33 -3.57 11.94
C PHE A 94 -19.26 -3.00 10.87
N SER A 95 -20.51 -3.44 10.83
CA SER A 95 -21.50 -2.99 9.84
C SER A 95 -21.75 -1.47 9.89
N SER A 96 -21.76 -0.87 11.07
CA SER A 96 -22.06 0.57 11.24
C SER A 96 -20.98 1.51 10.68
N HIS A 97 -19.74 1.05 10.49
CA HIS A 97 -18.60 1.89 10.06
C HIS A 97 -17.98 1.42 8.74
N LYS A 98 -18.62 0.48 8.06
CA LYS A 98 -18.11 -0.14 6.83
C LYS A 98 -17.70 0.88 5.77
N SER A 99 -18.51 1.92 5.55
CA SER A 99 -18.24 2.95 4.54
C SER A 99 -16.98 3.76 4.86
N ILE A 100 -16.80 4.15 6.13
CA ILE A 100 -15.61 4.90 6.57
C ILE A 100 -14.36 4.01 6.44
N PHE A 101 -14.49 2.73 6.76
CA PHE A 101 -13.37 1.78 6.65
C PHE A 101 -12.96 1.55 5.19
N ILE A 102 -13.91 1.41 4.28
CA ILE A 102 -13.66 1.31 2.84
C ILE A 102 -12.99 2.60 2.34
N PHE A 103 -13.55 3.76 2.68
CA PHE A 103 -13.00 5.06 2.31
C PHE A 103 -11.54 5.22 2.78
N PHE A 104 -11.26 4.86 4.03
CA PHE A 104 -9.92 4.92 4.60
C PHE A 104 -8.94 3.99 3.86
N ASN A 105 -9.35 2.76 3.56
CA ASN A 105 -8.51 1.84 2.77
C ASN A 105 -8.22 2.36 1.36
N LEU A 106 -9.20 3.00 0.71
CA LEU A 106 -8.99 3.64 -0.58
C LEU A 106 -7.99 4.81 -0.49
N ILE A 107 -8.08 5.64 0.54
CA ILE A 107 -7.12 6.74 0.74
C ILE A 107 -5.71 6.18 0.96
N ILE A 108 -5.54 5.17 1.80
CA ILE A 108 -4.23 4.53 2.00
C ILE A 108 -3.72 3.95 0.69
N PHE A 109 -4.56 3.28 -0.09
CA PHE A 109 -4.20 2.71 -1.37
C PHE A 109 -3.63 3.77 -2.32
N PHE A 110 -4.32 4.90 -2.48
CA PHE A 110 -3.83 6.00 -3.30
C PHE A 110 -2.59 6.67 -2.70
N THR A 111 -2.49 6.79 -1.37
CA THR A 111 -1.30 7.32 -0.69
C THR A 111 -0.06 6.48 -1.01
N VAL A 112 -0.21 5.16 -1.03
CA VAL A 112 0.88 4.22 -1.39
C VAL A 112 1.29 4.38 -2.85
N ILE A 113 0.33 4.51 -3.78
CA ILE A 113 0.62 4.73 -5.20
C ILE A 113 1.39 6.03 -5.41
N TYR A 114 0.88 7.16 -4.88
CA TYR A 114 1.54 8.45 -5.00
C TYR A 114 2.88 8.50 -4.25
N GLY A 115 3.02 7.73 -3.16
CA GLY A 115 4.29 7.53 -2.47
C GLY A 115 5.33 6.80 -3.33
N ALA A 116 4.90 5.80 -4.09
CA ALA A 116 5.74 5.11 -5.06
C ALA A 116 6.21 6.04 -6.19
N PHE A 117 5.29 6.85 -6.74
CA PHE A 117 5.63 7.85 -7.74
C PHE A 117 6.60 8.89 -7.19
N MET A 118 6.35 9.36 -5.96
CA MET A 118 7.22 10.31 -5.27
C MET A 118 8.64 9.77 -5.09
N ALA A 119 8.78 8.50 -4.73
CA ALA A 119 10.09 7.85 -4.55
C ALA A 119 10.79 7.60 -5.88
N GLY A 120 10.07 7.12 -6.91
CA GLY A 120 10.66 6.79 -8.19
C GLY A 120 11.02 7.99 -9.07
N LEU A 121 10.39 9.15 -8.85
CA LEU A 121 10.66 10.40 -9.55
C LEU A 121 11.47 11.40 -8.71
N ASP A 122 11.90 11.05 -7.50
CA ASP A 122 12.52 12.00 -6.56
C ASP A 122 11.66 13.26 -6.30
N ALA A 123 10.34 13.15 -6.48
CA ALA A 123 9.42 14.27 -6.45
C ALA A 123 9.40 14.99 -5.07
N GLY A 124 9.80 14.29 -4.01
CA GLY A 124 9.97 14.87 -2.67
C GLY A 124 10.99 16.00 -2.59
N LYS A 125 11.94 16.05 -3.54
CA LYS A 125 12.95 17.12 -3.63
C LYS A 125 12.42 18.40 -4.28
N SER A 126 11.23 18.38 -4.91
CA SER A 126 10.64 19.57 -5.57
C SER A 126 10.34 20.70 -4.59
N PHE A 127 9.95 20.37 -3.35
CA PHE A 127 9.67 21.34 -2.30
C PHE A 127 10.19 20.86 -0.95
N ASN A 128 11.11 21.62 -0.38
CA ASN A 128 11.72 21.35 0.95
C ASN A 128 11.00 22.09 2.09
N THR A 129 9.92 22.80 1.79
CA THR A 129 9.16 23.60 2.77
C THR A 129 7.92 22.85 3.27
N TRP A 130 7.52 23.13 4.51
CA TRP A 130 6.32 22.61 5.14
C TRP A 130 5.78 23.67 6.13
N PRO A 131 4.45 23.88 6.22
CA PRO A 131 3.34 23.20 5.50
C PRO A 131 3.15 23.70 4.05
N LYS A 132 3.76 24.83 3.68
CA LYS A 132 3.72 25.37 2.33
C LYS A 132 4.55 24.54 1.35
N MET A 133 4.30 24.70 0.06
CA MET A 133 5.11 24.18 -1.04
C MET A 133 5.74 25.38 -1.78
N GLY A 134 6.95 25.76 -1.35
CA GLY A 134 7.51 27.07 -1.67
C GLY A 134 6.82 28.17 -0.87
N ASP A 135 6.37 29.22 -1.52
CA ASP A 135 5.70 30.35 -0.89
C ASP A 135 4.19 30.17 -0.74
N SER A 136 3.59 29.18 -1.41
CA SER A 136 2.14 28.94 -1.47
C SER A 136 1.74 27.60 -0.86
N TYR A 137 0.48 27.50 -0.41
CA TYR A 137 -0.11 26.21 0.01
C TYR A 137 -0.47 25.33 -1.17
N ILE A 138 -0.84 25.94 -2.31
CA ILE A 138 -1.11 25.26 -3.57
C ILE A 138 -0.10 25.81 -4.58
N PRO A 139 0.79 24.97 -5.13
CA PRO A 139 1.79 25.40 -6.11
C PRO A 139 1.13 25.97 -7.36
N GLU A 140 1.65 27.09 -7.87
CA GLU A 140 1.13 27.74 -9.09
C GLU A 140 1.20 26.84 -10.32
N ASN A 141 2.24 25.98 -10.38
CA ASN A 141 2.46 25.06 -11.49
C ASN A 141 1.75 23.69 -11.32
N LEU A 142 0.81 23.57 -10.37
CA LEU A 142 0.13 22.30 -10.05
C LEU A 142 -0.58 21.68 -11.25
N LEU A 143 -1.21 22.50 -12.10
CA LEU A 143 -2.01 22.06 -13.25
C LEU A 143 -1.30 22.26 -14.61
N PHE A 144 -0.03 22.65 -14.61
CA PHE A 144 0.77 22.62 -15.83
C PHE A 144 1.14 21.16 -16.16
N LEU A 145 0.12 20.46 -16.64
CA LEU A 145 0.27 19.08 -17.11
C LEU A 145 0.72 19.17 -18.57
N ASP A 146 1.76 18.42 -18.90
CA ASP A 146 2.13 18.15 -20.28
C ASP A 146 0.89 17.64 -21.03
N ASP A 147 0.70 18.01 -22.30
CA ASP A 147 -0.45 17.61 -23.15
C ASP A 147 -0.58 16.07 -23.34
N ARG A 148 0.23 15.30 -22.65
CA ARG A 148 0.17 13.83 -22.62
C ARG A 148 -0.97 13.37 -21.71
N LEU A 149 -1.73 12.38 -22.19
CA LEU A 149 -2.86 11.73 -21.51
C LEU A 149 -2.54 11.27 -20.06
N PHE A 150 -1.26 11.11 -19.70
CA PHE A 150 -0.79 10.64 -18.42
C PHE A 150 0.20 11.61 -17.73
N GLY A 151 0.20 12.90 -18.11
CA GLY A 151 1.11 13.91 -17.57
C GLY A 151 1.10 14.05 -16.04
N PHE A 152 -0.05 13.76 -15.39
CA PHE A 152 -0.13 13.78 -13.92
C PHE A 152 0.61 12.63 -13.24
N PHE A 153 0.99 11.56 -13.94
CA PHE A 153 1.81 10.48 -13.37
C PHE A 153 3.31 10.75 -13.47
N ASP A 154 3.71 11.77 -14.26
CA ASP A 154 5.10 12.17 -14.46
C ASP A 154 5.41 13.56 -13.86
N ASN A 155 4.39 14.32 -13.44
CA ASN A 155 4.55 15.65 -12.89
C ASN A 155 4.93 15.59 -11.39
N SER A 156 6.19 15.89 -11.08
CA SER A 156 6.71 15.86 -9.69
C SER A 156 5.98 16.81 -8.74
N VAL A 157 5.53 17.99 -9.22
CA VAL A 157 4.79 18.97 -8.41
C VAL A 157 3.42 18.40 -8.03
N PHE A 158 2.69 17.87 -9.03
CA PHE A 158 1.39 17.27 -8.84
C PHE A 158 1.45 16.08 -7.89
N ILE A 159 2.40 15.17 -8.12
CA ILE A 159 2.61 13.97 -7.31
C ILE A 159 2.91 14.34 -5.86
N HIS A 160 3.81 15.30 -5.64
CA HIS A 160 4.18 15.75 -4.31
C HIS A 160 2.99 16.37 -3.57
N PHE A 161 2.22 17.23 -4.24
CA PHE A 161 1.03 17.85 -3.67
C PHE A 161 -0.03 16.81 -3.28
N PHE A 162 -0.37 15.92 -4.22
CA PHE A 162 -1.38 14.89 -3.96
C PHE A 162 -0.96 13.89 -2.89
N HIS A 163 0.30 13.47 -2.86
CA HIS A 163 0.79 12.60 -1.80
C HIS A 163 0.66 13.24 -0.42
N ARG A 164 1.01 14.52 -0.28
CA ARG A 164 0.83 15.26 0.98
C ARG A 164 -0.65 15.37 1.36
N ALA A 165 -1.52 15.73 0.42
CA ALA A 165 -2.96 15.85 0.66
C ALA A 165 -3.56 14.52 1.15
N LEU A 166 -3.24 13.42 0.48
CA LEU A 166 -3.67 12.07 0.87
C LEU A 166 -3.14 11.67 2.24
N ALA A 167 -1.88 12.02 2.56
CA ALA A 167 -1.29 11.75 3.86
C ALA A 167 -2.01 12.52 4.98
N TYR A 168 -2.36 13.79 4.77
CA TYR A 168 -3.14 14.58 5.73
C TYR A 168 -4.53 13.99 5.95
N ILE A 169 -5.23 13.63 4.86
CA ILE A 169 -6.56 13.01 4.95
C ILE A 169 -6.47 11.67 5.68
N SER A 170 -5.45 10.85 5.40
CA SER A 170 -5.20 9.59 6.10
C SER A 170 -5.00 9.81 7.60
N PHE A 171 -4.16 10.78 7.98
CA PHE A 171 -3.89 11.11 9.37
C PHE A 171 -5.14 11.57 10.11
N ILE A 172 -5.91 12.49 9.52
CA ILE A 172 -7.16 13.01 10.11
C ILE A 172 -8.17 11.86 10.27
N THR A 173 -8.27 10.97 9.28
CA THR A 173 -9.19 9.83 9.33
C THR A 173 -8.81 8.85 10.44
N ILE A 174 -7.53 8.53 10.59
CA ILE A 174 -7.02 7.66 11.68
C ILE A 174 -7.32 8.30 13.04
N LEU A 175 -7.03 9.59 13.18
CA LEU A 175 -7.27 10.32 14.42
C LEU A 175 -8.76 10.32 14.78
N TYR A 176 -9.63 10.61 13.81
CA TYR A 176 -11.08 10.58 14.01
C TYR A 176 -11.57 9.20 14.45
N LEU A 177 -11.14 8.13 13.76
CA LEU A 177 -11.54 6.76 14.08
C LEU A 177 -11.01 6.34 15.48
N GLY A 178 -9.76 6.70 15.79
CA GLY A 178 -9.16 6.42 17.09
C GLY A 178 -9.92 7.11 18.23
N LEU A 179 -10.19 8.40 18.11
CA LEU A 179 -10.95 9.17 19.12
C LEU A 179 -12.39 8.67 19.28
N LYS A 180 -13.04 8.29 18.18
CA LYS A 180 -14.38 7.71 18.22
C LYS A 180 -14.40 6.36 18.92
N HIS A 181 -13.38 5.52 18.70
CA HIS A 181 -13.26 4.23 19.37
C HIS A 181 -13.05 4.41 20.88
N LEU A 182 -12.17 5.31 21.29
CA LEU A 182 -11.93 5.61 22.71
C LEU A 182 -13.18 6.12 23.42
N LYS A 183 -14.01 6.94 22.77
CA LYS A 183 -15.30 7.41 23.34
C LYS A 183 -16.35 6.32 23.41
N GLY A 184 -16.26 5.27 22.63
CA GLY A 184 -17.19 4.13 22.64
C GLY A 184 -16.85 3.05 23.68
N ILE A 185 -15.72 3.19 24.39
CA ILE A 185 -15.28 2.28 25.47
C ILE A 185 -15.78 2.77 26.84
N ASN A 186 -16.23 4.02 26.96
CA ASN A 186 -16.86 4.61 28.14
C ASN A 186 -18.36 4.48 28.03
#